data_e0e9f862bbcee34223e389e104a1a60e
#
_entry.id   e0e9f862bbcee34223e389e104a1a60e
#
_cell.length_a   1.000
_cell.length_b   1.000
_cell.length_c   1.000
_cell.angle_alpha   90.00
_cell.angle_beta   90.00
_cell.angle_gamma   90.00
#
_symmetry.space_group_name_H-M   'P 1'
#
loop_
_entity.id
_entity.type
_entity.pdbx_description
1 polymer ?
#
loop_
_entity_poly.entity_id
_entity_poly.type
_entity_poly.pdbx_seq_one_letter_code
_entity_poly.pdbx_strand_id
1 'polypeptide(L)'
;MKVSDLPGRHSLFWKLACLLVAFCLLMIWLSWSWGRYMEQRNQFLSDDARRTLSRYAAEAERAWQQGERDGIDSWLQSMELREAGWVGVIGGNLQSLGSQPLNAQELQHLTFLRGLDWPIHKKGRPWLRVPFPIDPTAGSLVIELPERFLPGKYRVFWRVITNGVIPGLFTLLLCVGLYRLLVVPLNNLREQANAWRADQLNVRLSSGITQRPDELGELARAFDSMSERLQSTVALQQQLLRDLSHELRTPLSRLRVASESEQQLQPLRERIGREVDVMQRLVEDTLQLAWLDTERAPLPDEAIQVQALWEMLTENACYESCCPVGQLQCGVEASCWVRGNLNTLAQALENILRNAIRHSPPGGIVRLDGRRDGDYWHLWLEDEGGGVAEADLERIFSPFIRLDGSRPGDGGFGLGLSIARNAVQRQGGTLWAENGPSGLRLNLRLVADDSAASPDVFAGKPAPTVDMSRPQIV
;
A
#
# COMPACT_ATOMS: atom_id res chain seq x y z
N MET A 1 19.68 -1.67 15.07
CA MET A 1 18.47 -0.97 14.58
C MET A 1 18.70 0.51 14.78
N LYS A 2 18.84 1.26 13.69
CA LYS A 2 18.99 2.73 13.75
C LYS A 2 17.62 3.32 14.12
N VAL A 3 17.60 4.35 14.94
CA VAL A 3 16.38 5.05 15.39
C VAL A 3 15.52 5.60 14.22
N SER A 4 16.07 5.60 13.00
CA SER A 4 15.41 6.02 11.76
C SER A 4 14.37 5.03 11.21
N ASP A 5 14.27 3.79 11.74
CA ASP A 5 13.43 2.73 11.19
C ASP A 5 12.12 2.54 11.97
N LEU A 6 11.75 3.48 12.85
CA LEU A 6 10.46 3.41 13.54
C LEU A 6 9.34 3.80 12.57
N PRO A 7 8.31 2.95 12.43
CA PRO A 7 7.18 3.21 11.55
C PRO A 7 6.44 4.50 11.95
N GLY A 8 5.97 5.25 10.94
CA GLY A 8 5.26 6.50 11.12
C GLY A 8 4.01 6.38 12.02
N ARG A 9 3.49 7.50 12.52
CA ARG A 9 2.34 7.53 13.47
C ARG A 9 1.06 6.83 12.96
N HIS A 10 0.87 6.76 11.64
CA HIS A 10 -0.29 6.13 11.00
C HIS A 10 -0.04 4.69 10.55
N SER A 11 1.15 4.16 10.86
CA SER A 11 1.55 2.81 10.50
C SER A 11 0.57 1.76 11.05
N LEU A 12 0.30 0.76 10.21
CA LEU A 12 -0.47 -0.44 10.57
C LEU A 12 0.15 -1.16 11.78
N PHE A 13 1.48 -1.12 11.90
CA PHE A 13 2.21 -1.69 13.03
C PHE A 13 1.70 -1.14 14.37
N TRP A 14 1.59 0.19 14.52
CA TRP A 14 1.11 0.80 15.77
C TRP A 14 -0.35 0.48 16.05
N LYS A 15 -1.20 0.44 15.02
CA LYS A 15 -2.61 0.06 15.16
C LYS A 15 -2.74 -1.38 15.66
N LEU A 16 -1.97 -2.31 15.10
CA LEU A 16 -1.95 -3.72 15.51
C LEU A 16 -1.33 -3.90 16.89
N ALA A 17 -0.20 -3.24 17.17
CA ALA A 17 0.46 -3.29 18.47
C ALA A 17 -0.46 -2.76 19.59
N CYS A 18 -1.09 -1.60 19.39
CA CYS A 18 -2.03 -1.04 20.35
C CYS A 18 -3.25 -1.95 20.55
N LEU A 19 -3.80 -2.51 19.45
CA LEU A 19 -4.92 -3.45 19.54
C LEU A 19 -4.55 -4.70 20.34
N LEU A 20 -3.37 -5.29 20.07
CA LEU A 20 -2.89 -6.48 20.76
C LEU A 20 -2.61 -6.20 22.24
N VAL A 21 -1.91 -5.10 22.55
CA VAL A 21 -1.60 -4.70 23.92
C VAL A 21 -2.90 -4.41 24.68
N ALA A 22 -3.82 -3.65 24.11
CA ALA A 22 -5.12 -3.37 24.73
C ALA A 22 -5.92 -4.66 24.99
N PHE A 23 -5.90 -5.59 24.03
CA PHE A 23 -6.51 -6.91 24.19
C PHE A 23 -5.88 -7.69 25.35
N CYS A 24 -4.55 -7.78 25.40
CA CYS A 24 -3.85 -8.48 26.47
C CYS A 24 -4.13 -7.86 27.85
N LEU A 25 -4.08 -6.53 27.94
CA LEU A 25 -4.37 -5.81 29.20
C LEU A 25 -5.84 -6.03 29.64
N LEU A 26 -6.79 -5.98 28.72
CA LEU A 26 -8.19 -6.26 28.97
C LEU A 26 -8.38 -7.69 29.51
N MET A 27 -7.73 -8.66 28.91
CA MET A 27 -7.82 -10.07 29.34
C MET A 27 -7.22 -10.30 30.71
N ILE A 28 -6.06 -9.71 31.00
CA ILE A 28 -5.42 -9.78 32.32
C ILE A 28 -6.33 -9.12 33.36
N TRP A 29 -6.83 -7.92 33.08
CA TRP A 29 -7.73 -7.21 34.00
C TRP A 29 -9.02 -7.98 34.27
N LEU A 30 -9.64 -8.53 33.22
CA LEU A 30 -10.86 -9.33 33.34
C LEU A 30 -10.64 -10.57 34.18
N SER A 31 -9.56 -11.31 33.91
CA SER A 31 -9.21 -12.52 34.67
C SER A 31 -8.93 -12.22 36.13
N TRP A 32 -8.19 -11.15 36.42
CA TRP A 32 -7.85 -10.75 37.79
C TRP A 32 -9.07 -10.20 38.56
N SER A 33 -9.85 -9.32 37.94
CA SER A 33 -11.06 -8.75 38.54
C SER A 33 -12.10 -9.81 38.87
N TRP A 34 -12.34 -10.72 37.92
CA TRP A 34 -13.26 -11.83 38.12
C TRP A 34 -12.75 -12.83 39.15
N GLY A 35 -11.46 -13.11 39.14
CA GLY A 35 -10.83 -13.98 40.15
C GLY A 35 -11.09 -13.46 41.56
N ARG A 36 -10.85 -12.16 41.79
CA ARG A 36 -11.13 -11.53 43.10
C ARG A 36 -12.61 -11.53 43.47
N TYR A 37 -13.47 -11.20 42.52
CA TYR A 37 -14.92 -11.20 42.73
C TYR A 37 -15.44 -12.59 43.16
N MET A 38 -14.98 -13.63 42.47
CA MET A 38 -15.36 -15.00 42.80
C MET A 38 -14.75 -15.48 44.11
N GLU A 39 -13.53 -15.08 44.43
CA GLU A 39 -12.89 -15.43 45.71
C GLU A 39 -13.66 -14.80 46.89
N GLN A 40 -14.00 -13.53 46.82
CA GLN A 40 -14.79 -12.85 47.84
C GLN A 40 -16.17 -13.53 48.02
N ARG A 41 -16.87 -13.82 46.93
CA ARG A 41 -18.22 -14.42 46.99
C ARG A 41 -18.22 -15.88 47.46
N ASN A 42 -17.15 -16.61 47.24
CA ASN A 42 -17.01 -18.01 47.63
C ASN A 42 -16.39 -18.20 49.01
N GLN A 43 -15.97 -17.14 49.70
CA GLN A 43 -15.42 -17.20 51.05
C GLN A 43 -16.49 -17.13 52.12
N PHE A 44 -17.67 -16.65 51.82
CA PHE A 44 -18.75 -16.47 52.79
C PHE A 44 -19.91 -17.41 52.53
N LEU A 45 -20.65 -17.75 53.61
CA LEU A 45 -21.88 -18.49 53.52
C LEU A 45 -22.93 -17.72 52.72
N SER A 46 -23.73 -18.43 51.92
CA SER A 46 -24.85 -17.85 51.22
C SER A 46 -25.90 -17.32 52.26
N ASP A 47 -26.65 -16.31 51.89
CA ASP A 47 -27.70 -15.73 52.76
C ASP A 47 -28.74 -16.80 53.16
N ASP A 48 -29.04 -17.75 52.27
CA ASP A 48 -29.95 -18.84 52.53
C ASP A 48 -29.37 -19.80 53.57
N ALA A 49 -28.08 -20.14 53.50
CA ALA A 49 -27.41 -20.93 54.52
C ALA A 49 -27.39 -20.24 55.88
N ARG A 50 -27.11 -18.92 55.92
CA ARG A 50 -27.12 -18.15 57.16
C ARG A 50 -28.51 -18.13 57.78
N ARG A 51 -29.57 -17.87 57.02
CA ARG A 51 -30.97 -17.88 57.50
C ARG A 51 -31.35 -19.28 58.04
N THR A 52 -30.94 -20.34 57.36
CA THR A 52 -31.24 -21.71 57.78
C THR A 52 -30.54 -22.07 59.09
N LEU A 53 -29.24 -21.76 59.20
CA LEU A 53 -28.47 -21.99 60.41
C LEU A 53 -28.96 -21.15 61.60
N SER A 54 -29.31 -19.88 61.33
CA SER A 54 -29.93 -19.03 62.38
C SER A 54 -31.29 -19.54 62.83
N ARG A 55 -32.07 -20.15 61.91
CA ARG A 55 -33.34 -20.79 62.24
C ARG A 55 -33.12 -22.02 63.14
N TYR A 56 -32.10 -22.84 62.84
CA TYR A 56 -31.73 -23.99 63.67
C TYR A 56 -31.31 -23.53 65.07
N ALA A 57 -30.56 -22.44 65.20
CA ALA A 57 -30.23 -21.90 66.51
C ALA A 57 -31.47 -21.43 67.29
N ALA A 58 -32.44 -20.80 66.60
CA ALA A 58 -33.70 -20.40 67.21
C ALA A 58 -34.59 -21.60 67.60
N GLU A 59 -34.57 -22.67 66.83
CA GLU A 59 -35.25 -23.93 67.19
C GLU A 59 -34.63 -24.56 68.44
N ALA A 60 -33.30 -24.62 68.52
CA ALA A 60 -32.54 -25.12 69.65
C ALA A 60 -32.80 -24.31 70.93
N GLU A 61 -32.83 -22.97 70.80
CA GLU A 61 -33.14 -22.05 71.91
C GLU A 61 -34.56 -22.29 72.47
N ARG A 62 -35.54 -22.45 71.60
CA ARG A 62 -36.91 -22.77 72.01
C ARG A 62 -37.01 -24.14 72.73
N ALA A 63 -36.29 -25.13 72.22
CA ALA A 63 -36.23 -26.44 72.84
C ALA A 63 -35.61 -26.38 74.25
N TRP A 64 -34.56 -25.57 74.43
CA TRP A 64 -33.96 -25.31 75.72
C TRP A 64 -34.98 -24.59 76.71
N GLN A 65 -35.67 -23.60 76.22
CA GLN A 65 -36.64 -22.86 77.05
C GLN A 65 -37.89 -23.69 77.50
N GLN A 66 -38.25 -24.70 76.64
CA GLN A 66 -39.42 -25.53 76.88
C GLN A 66 -39.19 -26.77 77.76
N GLY A 67 -38.01 -27.33 77.70
CA GLY A 67 -37.72 -28.59 78.35
C GLY A 67 -36.27 -28.76 78.83
N GLU A 68 -35.56 -27.66 78.94
CA GLU A 68 -34.10 -27.71 79.36
C GLU A 68 -33.31 -28.83 78.65
N ARG A 69 -32.69 -29.73 79.37
CA ARG A 69 -31.89 -30.83 78.82
C ARG A 69 -32.68 -31.80 77.96
N ASP A 70 -33.85 -32.22 78.40
CA ASP A 70 -34.69 -33.20 77.68
C ASP A 70 -35.25 -32.60 76.37
N GLY A 71 -35.53 -31.28 76.37
CA GLY A 71 -35.90 -30.56 75.17
C GLY A 71 -34.78 -30.49 74.13
N ILE A 72 -33.56 -30.26 74.60
CA ILE A 72 -32.37 -30.24 73.70
C ILE A 72 -32.11 -31.63 73.11
N ASP A 73 -32.17 -32.69 73.91
CA ASP A 73 -31.90 -34.04 73.43
C ASP A 73 -32.93 -34.49 72.39
N SER A 74 -34.21 -34.19 72.59
CA SER A 74 -35.27 -34.46 71.62
C SER A 74 -35.04 -33.67 70.32
N TRP A 75 -34.61 -32.42 70.41
CA TRP A 75 -34.27 -31.59 69.23
C TRP A 75 -33.03 -32.12 68.52
N LEU A 76 -31.94 -32.48 69.23
CA LEU A 76 -30.73 -33.04 68.66
C LEU A 76 -31.02 -34.33 67.87
N GLN A 77 -31.82 -35.24 68.43
CA GLN A 77 -32.23 -36.45 67.73
C GLN A 77 -33.02 -36.15 66.45
N SER A 78 -33.82 -35.08 66.41
CA SER A 78 -34.51 -34.65 65.21
C SER A 78 -33.56 -34.05 64.18
N MET A 79 -32.48 -33.40 64.62
CA MET A 79 -31.47 -32.80 63.75
C MET A 79 -30.52 -33.81 63.13
N GLU A 80 -30.16 -34.89 63.84
CA GLU A 80 -29.38 -36.02 63.28
C GLU A 80 -30.07 -36.69 62.08
N LEU A 81 -31.43 -36.68 62.09
CA LEU A 81 -32.22 -37.17 60.94
C LEU A 81 -32.29 -36.17 59.76
N ARG A 82 -32.07 -34.91 60.02
CA ARG A 82 -32.19 -33.84 59.01
C ARG A 82 -30.86 -33.50 58.34
N GLU A 83 -29.77 -33.55 59.09
CA GLU A 83 -28.44 -33.12 58.62
C GLU A 83 -27.37 -34.18 58.87
N ALA A 84 -26.62 -34.51 57.84
CA ALA A 84 -25.47 -35.42 57.92
C ALA A 84 -24.23 -34.68 58.43
N GLY A 85 -24.08 -34.54 59.69
CA GLY A 85 -22.93 -33.86 60.30
C GLY A 85 -23.13 -33.74 61.84
N TRP A 86 -22.07 -33.45 62.55
CA TRP A 86 -22.14 -33.26 63.99
C TRP A 86 -22.91 -31.99 64.35
N VAL A 87 -23.81 -32.11 65.26
CA VAL A 87 -24.63 -30.98 65.82
C VAL A 87 -24.61 -31.07 67.32
N GLY A 88 -24.35 -29.96 67.99
CA GLY A 88 -24.38 -29.91 69.45
C GLY A 88 -24.80 -28.52 69.95
N VAL A 89 -25.31 -28.44 71.14
CA VAL A 89 -25.70 -27.19 71.79
C VAL A 89 -24.82 -27.03 73.04
N ILE A 90 -24.16 -25.87 73.11
CA ILE A 90 -23.20 -25.58 74.20
C ILE A 90 -23.64 -24.33 74.96
N GLY A 91 -23.42 -24.36 76.25
CA GLY A 91 -23.59 -23.19 77.15
C GLY A 91 -22.40 -22.22 77.07
N GLY A 92 -22.50 -21.10 77.76
CA GLY A 92 -21.47 -20.06 77.82
C GLY A 92 -20.13 -20.53 78.37
N ASN A 93 -20.12 -21.62 79.16
CA ASN A 93 -18.94 -22.28 79.72
C ASN A 93 -18.34 -23.41 78.83
N LEU A 94 -18.77 -23.53 77.57
CA LEU A 94 -18.40 -24.58 76.61
C LEU A 94 -18.80 -26.00 77.03
N GLN A 95 -19.71 -26.16 78.01
CA GLN A 95 -20.27 -27.45 78.37
C GLN A 95 -21.51 -27.77 77.53
N SER A 96 -21.76 -29.08 77.26
CA SER A 96 -22.95 -29.51 76.57
C SER A 96 -24.19 -29.13 77.40
N LEU A 97 -25.20 -28.58 76.71
CA LEU A 97 -26.52 -28.34 77.30
C LEU A 97 -27.41 -29.56 77.20
N GLY A 98 -27.07 -30.57 76.43
CA GLY A 98 -27.73 -31.90 76.38
C GLY A 98 -27.24 -32.84 77.43
N SER A 99 -27.85 -34.02 77.49
CA SER A 99 -27.53 -35.08 78.49
C SER A 99 -26.17 -35.76 78.24
N GLN A 100 -25.69 -35.77 77.04
CA GLN A 100 -24.41 -36.39 76.67
C GLN A 100 -23.25 -35.44 76.87
N PRO A 101 -22.16 -35.86 77.59
CA PRO A 101 -20.97 -35.04 77.69
C PRO A 101 -20.18 -35.10 76.38
N LEU A 102 -19.50 -33.95 76.01
CA LEU A 102 -18.69 -33.84 74.84
C LEU A 102 -17.47 -34.76 74.94
N ASN A 103 -17.17 -35.47 73.82
CA ASN A 103 -15.99 -36.31 73.69
C ASN A 103 -14.71 -35.41 73.55
N ALA A 104 -13.51 -35.98 73.88
CA ALA A 104 -12.23 -35.33 73.81
C ALA A 104 -11.91 -34.76 72.38
N GLN A 105 -12.34 -35.43 71.30
CA GLN A 105 -12.22 -34.98 69.96
C GLN A 105 -13.15 -33.79 69.65
N GLU A 106 -14.35 -33.84 70.13
CA GLU A 106 -15.33 -32.72 69.99
C GLU A 106 -14.86 -31.47 70.69
N LEU A 107 -14.32 -31.64 71.93
CA LEU A 107 -13.70 -30.53 72.67
C LEU A 107 -12.57 -29.85 71.92
N GLN A 108 -11.73 -30.61 71.20
CA GLN A 108 -10.69 -30.05 70.32
C GLN A 108 -11.28 -29.19 69.21
N HIS A 109 -12.38 -29.61 68.62
CA HIS A 109 -13.05 -28.84 67.55
C HIS A 109 -13.68 -27.57 68.06
N LEU A 110 -14.13 -27.52 69.34
CA LEU A 110 -14.66 -26.31 69.95
C LEU A 110 -13.60 -25.20 70.15
N THR A 111 -12.33 -25.53 70.10
CA THR A 111 -11.23 -24.53 70.20
C THR A 111 -11.15 -23.63 68.99
N PHE A 112 -11.69 -24.03 67.83
CA PHE A 112 -11.61 -23.32 66.56
C PHE A 112 -13.00 -23.05 65.95
N LEU A 113 -13.96 -22.65 66.77
CA LEU A 113 -15.30 -22.29 66.33
C LEU A 113 -15.28 -20.99 65.51
N ARG A 114 -15.99 -21.02 64.40
CA ARG A 114 -16.15 -19.84 63.52
C ARG A 114 -17.57 -19.30 63.61
N GLY A 115 -17.69 -17.98 63.58
CA GLY A 115 -19.00 -17.30 63.44
C GLY A 115 -19.57 -17.39 62.01
N LEU A 116 -20.83 -17.16 61.86
CA LEU A 116 -21.52 -17.15 60.55
C LEU A 116 -20.93 -16.17 59.54
N ASP A 117 -20.33 -15.06 60.03
CA ASP A 117 -19.77 -14.01 59.20
C ASP A 117 -18.27 -14.18 58.88
N TRP A 118 -17.69 -15.26 59.37
CA TRP A 118 -16.28 -15.52 59.14
C TRP A 118 -16.04 -16.23 57.79
N PRO A 119 -14.94 -15.94 57.13
CA PRO A 119 -14.63 -16.59 55.84
C PRO A 119 -14.35 -18.09 56.04
N ILE A 120 -14.94 -18.89 55.15
CA ILE A 120 -14.78 -20.36 55.16
C ILE A 120 -13.57 -20.74 54.33
N HIS A 121 -12.57 -21.34 54.95
CA HIS A 121 -11.38 -21.80 54.24
C HIS A 121 -11.60 -23.13 53.50
N LYS A 122 -10.89 -23.33 52.44
CA LYS A 122 -11.07 -24.42 51.43
C LYS A 122 -10.86 -25.86 51.92
N LYS A 123 -10.32 -26.09 53.11
CA LYS A 123 -10.00 -27.45 53.60
C LYS A 123 -10.91 -27.84 54.80
N GLY A 124 -11.71 -28.86 54.60
CA GLY A 124 -12.55 -29.46 55.63
C GLY A 124 -13.89 -28.82 55.81
N ARG A 125 -14.73 -29.41 56.64
CA ARG A 125 -16.04 -28.84 57.08
C ARG A 125 -15.81 -28.06 58.35
N PRO A 126 -15.91 -26.73 58.35
CA PRO A 126 -15.69 -25.94 59.53
C PRO A 126 -16.86 -26.13 60.54
N TRP A 127 -16.52 -26.11 61.78
CA TRP A 127 -17.49 -26.06 62.84
C TRP A 127 -17.90 -24.60 63.07
N LEU A 128 -19.21 -24.36 62.97
CA LEU A 128 -19.80 -23.03 63.10
C LEU A 128 -20.48 -22.88 64.45
N ARG A 129 -20.24 -21.74 65.09
CA ARG A 129 -20.95 -21.33 66.28
C ARG A 129 -22.03 -20.30 65.89
N VAL A 130 -23.27 -20.63 66.20
CA VAL A 130 -24.42 -19.76 66.00
C VAL A 130 -25.02 -19.44 67.35
N PRO A 131 -24.83 -18.24 67.90
CA PRO A 131 -25.39 -17.85 69.20
C PRO A 131 -26.90 -17.90 69.15
N PHE A 132 -27.51 -18.16 70.28
CA PHE A 132 -28.94 -18.09 70.43
C PHE A 132 -29.47 -16.67 70.13
N PRO A 133 -30.54 -16.50 69.35
CA PRO A 133 -30.96 -15.19 68.91
C PRO A 133 -31.65 -14.34 70.02
N ILE A 134 -32.28 -14.98 71.01
CA ILE A 134 -32.94 -14.25 72.10
C ILE A 134 -31.97 -13.98 73.28
N ASP A 135 -31.25 -15.04 73.72
CA ASP A 135 -30.21 -14.90 74.78
C ASP A 135 -28.86 -15.54 74.30
N PRO A 136 -27.98 -14.74 73.68
CA PRO A 136 -26.68 -15.20 73.26
C PRO A 136 -25.77 -15.73 74.39
N THR A 137 -26.06 -15.38 75.64
CA THR A 137 -25.28 -15.80 76.84
C THR A 137 -25.71 -17.18 77.36
N ALA A 138 -26.93 -17.55 77.14
CA ALA A 138 -27.48 -18.86 77.60
C ALA A 138 -26.89 -20.03 76.83
N GLY A 139 -26.64 -19.87 75.52
CA GLY A 139 -26.04 -20.93 74.73
C GLY A 139 -25.77 -20.61 73.27
N SER A 140 -25.25 -21.58 72.58
CA SER A 140 -24.96 -21.46 71.15
C SER A 140 -25.14 -22.85 70.48
N LEU A 141 -25.68 -22.86 69.31
CA LEU A 141 -25.65 -24.00 68.42
C LEU A 141 -24.24 -24.13 67.81
N VAL A 142 -23.68 -25.31 67.88
CA VAL A 142 -22.46 -25.65 67.12
C VAL A 142 -22.80 -26.75 66.13
N ILE A 143 -22.49 -26.49 64.90
CA ILE A 143 -22.81 -27.42 63.81
C ILE A 143 -21.61 -27.58 62.87
N GLU A 144 -21.27 -28.79 62.49
CA GLU A 144 -20.41 -29.06 61.36
C GLU A 144 -21.12 -28.67 60.09
N LEU A 145 -20.55 -27.79 59.26
CA LEU A 145 -21.21 -27.23 58.10
C LEU A 145 -21.64 -28.32 57.11
N PRO A 146 -22.98 -28.50 56.89
CA PRO A 146 -23.50 -29.46 55.94
C PRO A 146 -22.98 -29.27 54.53
N GLU A 147 -22.74 -30.32 53.76
CA GLU A 147 -22.19 -30.27 52.40
C GLU A 147 -22.98 -29.38 51.44
N ARG A 148 -24.31 -29.33 51.61
CA ARG A 148 -25.18 -28.50 50.79
C ARG A 148 -24.93 -27.02 50.92
N PHE A 149 -24.34 -26.55 52.01
CA PHE A 149 -24.01 -25.16 52.27
C PHE A 149 -22.57 -24.80 51.99
N LEU A 150 -21.72 -25.80 51.59
CA LEU A 150 -20.34 -25.57 51.22
C LEU A 150 -20.31 -24.65 50.01
N PRO A 151 -19.60 -23.51 50.09
CA PRO A 151 -19.48 -22.62 48.95
C PRO A 151 -18.67 -23.30 47.85
N GLY A 152 -19.14 -23.24 46.60
CA GLY A 152 -18.35 -23.67 45.46
C GLY A 152 -18.92 -24.78 44.57
N LYS A 153 -20.19 -25.20 44.74
CA LYS A 153 -20.82 -26.23 43.89
C LYS A 153 -20.70 -25.95 42.38
N TYR A 154 -20.69 -24.68 41.98
CA TYR A 154 -20.53 -24.26 40.58
C TYR A 154 -19.14 -23.70 40.27
N ARG A 155 -18.14 -23.90 41.14
CA ARG A 155 -16.81 -23.29 40.99
C ARG A 155 -16.08 -23.78 39.74
N VAL A 156 -16.20 -25.05 39.40
CA VAL A 156 -15.59 -25.64 38.20
C VAL A 156 -16.26 -25.05 36.95
N PHE A 157 -17.59 -24.99 36.92
CA PHE A 157 -18.35 -24.44 35.82
C PHE A 157 -17.97 -22.96 35.55
N TRP A 158 -17.97 -22.14 36.58
CA TRP A 158 -17.58 -20.73 36.43
C TRP A 158 -16.13 -20.58 36.05
N ARG A 159 -15.23 -21.43 36.50
CA ARG A 159 -13.81 -21.43 36.10
C ARG A 159 -13.66 -21.72 34.60
N VAL A 160 -14.41 -22.72 34.09
CA VAL A 160 -14.40 -23.05 32.65
C VAL A 160 -14.92 -21.88 31.81
N ILE A 161 -16.01 -21.24 32.24
CA ILE A 161 -16.55 -20.08 31.53
C ILE A 161 -15.56 -18.92 31.50
N THR A 162 -14.99 -18.56 32.64
CA THR A 162 -14.15 -17.36 32.76
C THR A 162 -12.75 -17.54 32.16
N ASN A 163 -12.17 -18.71 32.30
CA ASN A 163 -10.82 -18.97 31.81
C ASN A 163 -10.79 -19.63 30.42
N GLY A 164 -11.93 -20.12 29.93
CA GLY A 164 -12.04 -20.77 28.62
C GLY A 164 -12.98 -20.04 27.67
N VAL A 165 -14.28 -19.98 27.99
CA VAL A 165 -15.29 -19.50 27.02
C VAL A 165 -15.14 -18.00 26.73
N ILE A 166 -15.01 -17.17 27.75
CA ILE A 166 -14.89 -15.71 27.59
C ILE A 166 -13.59 -15.36 26.82
N PRO A 167 -12.38 -15.80 27.21
CA PRO A 167 -11.18 -15.58 26.43
C PRO A 167 -11.27 -16.11 25.01
N GLY A 168 -11.87 -17.29 24.83
CA GLY A 168 -12.07 -17.87 23.49
C GLY A 168 -12.93 -16.99 22.59
N LEU A 169 -14.03 -16.44 23.10
CA LEU A 169 -14.90 -15.53 22.35
C LEU A 169 -14.18 -14.22 21.98
N PHE A 170 -13.43 -13.64 22.93
CA PHE A 170 -12.65 -12.43 22.65
C PHE A 170 -11.55 -12.69 21.63
N THR A 171 -10.86 -13.83 21.69
CA THR A 171 -9.85 -14.23 20.71
C THR A 171 -10.47 -14.40 19.32
N LEU A 172 -11.65 -15.01 19.23
CA LEU A 172 -12.38 -15.14 17.97
C LEU A 172 -12.73 -13.78 17.36
N LEU A 173 -13.24 -12.85 18.18
CA LEU A 173 -13.53 -11.49 17.74
C LEU A 173 -12.28 -10.75 17.24
N LEU A 174 -11.15 -10.92 17.94
CA LEU A 174 -9.87 -10.36 17.51
C LEU A 174 -9.44 -10.95 16.17
N CYS A 175 -9.54 -12.27 16.00
CA CYS A 175 -9.21 -12.93 14.73
C CYS A 175 -10.07 -12.44 13.57
N VAL A 176 -11.38 -12.25 13.78
CA VAL A 176 -12.28 -11.69 12.77
C VAL A 176 -11.91 -10.24 12.44
N GLY A 177 -11.55 -9.44 13.44
CA GLY A 177 -11.08 -8.06 13.25
C GLY A 177 -9.79 -8.01 12.42
N LEU A 178 -8.81 -8.84 12.76
CA LEU A 178 -7.55 -8.94 12.02
C LEU A 178 -7.76 -9.45 10.58
N TYR A 179 -8.64 -10.43 10.39
CA TYR A 179 -9.00 -10.91 9.06
C TYR A 179 -9.54 -9.78 8.18
N ARG A 180 -10.49 -8.98 8.70
CA ARG A 180 -11.06 -7.83 7.97
C ARG A 180 -10.06 -6.70 7.74
N LEU A 181 -9.14 -6.49 8.68
CA LEU A 181 -8.16 -5.40 8.60
C LEU A 181 -7.01 -5.70 7.63
N LEU A 182 -6.57 -6.97 7.55
CA LEU A 182 -5.39 -7.39 6.80
C LEU A 182 -5.73 -8.26 5.59
N VAL A 183 -6.47 -9.34 5.80
CA VAL A 183 -6.65 -10.38 4.77
C VAL A 183 -7.57 -9.90 3.65
N VAL A 184 -8.66 -9.23 3.99
CA VAL A 184 -9.62 -8.73 2.98
C VAL A 184 -8.97 -7.74 2.03
N PRO A 185 -8.23 -6.69 2.48
CA PRO A 185 -7.53 -5.79 1.56
C PRO A 185 -6.48 -6.49 0.69
N LEU A 186 -5.72 -7.44 1.25
CA LEU A 186 -4.73 -8.20 0.49
C LEU A 186 -5.39 -9.10 -0.58
N ASN A 187 -6.53 -9.71 -0.28
CA ASN A 187 -7.27 -10.48 -1.27
C ASN A 187 -7.77 -9.59 -2.42
N ASN A 188 -8.24 -8.38 -2.14
CA ASN A 188 -8.66 -7.44 -3.19
C ASN A 188 -7.49 -7.07 -4.11
N LEU A 189 -6.30 -6.83 -3.56
CA LEU A 189 -5.08 -6.59 -4.37
C LEU A 189 -4.73 -7.81 -5.23
N ARG A 190 -4.84 -9.01 -4.66
CA ARG A 190 -4.59 -10.27 -5.37
C ARG A 190 -5.59 -10.50 -6.50
N GLU A 191 -6.86 -10.24 -6.28
CA GLU A 191 -7.90 -10.37 -7.30
C GLU A 191 -7.66 -9.44 -8.48
N GLN A 192 -7.26 -8.18 -8.21
CA GLN A 192 -6.90 -7.25 -9.26
C GLN A 192 -5.67 -7.71 -10.05
N ALA A 193 -4.62 -8.18 -9.36
CA ALA A 193 -3.44 -8.74 -10.03
C ALA A 193 -3.78 -9.95 -10.90
N ASN A 194 -4.74 -10.77 -10.48
CA ASN A 194 -5.22 -11.90 -11.28
C ASN A 194 -6.09 -11.45 -12.46
N ALA A 195 -6.91 -10.41 -12.31
CA ALA A 195 -7.70 -9.83 -13.40
C ALA A 195 -6.77 -9.30 -14.52
N TRP A 196 -5.64 -8.72 -14.18
CA TRP A 196 -4.64 -8.27 -15.16
C TRP A 196 -4.02 -9.42 -15.96
N ARG A 197 -3.76 -10.56 -15.31
CA ARG A 197 -3.30 -11.77 -16.03
C ARG A 197 -4.31 -12.26 -17.06
N ALA A 198 -5.59 -11.94 -16.88
CA ALA A 198 -6.68 -12.28 -17.77
C ALA A 198 -7.00 -11.16 -18.79
N ASP A 199 -6.07 -10.24 -19.08
CA ASP A 199 -6.20 -9.08 -19.97
C ASP A 199 -7.34 -8.10 -19.58
N GLN A 200 -7.86 -8.17 -18.36
CA GLN A 200 -8.87 -7.24 -17.84
C GLN A 200 -8.20 -6.03 -17.18
N LEU A 201 -7.53 -5.21 -17.97
CA LEU A 201 -6.76 -4.06 -17.48
C LEU A 201 -7.62 -2.93 -16.88
N ASN A 202 -8.95 -2.94 -17.10
CA ASN A 202 -9.87 -1.89 -16.65
C ASN A 202 -10.34 -2.04 -15.18
N VAL A 203 -9.93 -3.09 -14.47
CA VAL A 203 -10.31 -3.29 -13.06
C VAL A 203 -9.49 -2.38 -12.16
N ARG A 204 -10.17 -1.45 -11.48
CA ARG A 204 -9.54 -0.53 -10.49
C ARG A 204 -9.77 -1.00 -9.06
N LEU A 205 -8.84 -0.63 -8.18
CA LEU A 205 -9.00 -0.85 -6.74
C LEU A 205 -10.19 -0.04 -6.20
N SER A 206 -10.87 -0.60 -5.19
CA SER A 206 -11.91 0.15 -4.50
C SER A 206 -11.30 1.35 -3.78
N SER A 207 -11.97 2.50 -3.86
CA SER A 207 -11.54 3.76 -3.21
C SER A 207 -11.29 3.63 -1.70
N GLY A 208 -11.93 2.66 -1.04
CA GLY A 208 -11.77 2.42 0.39
C GLY A 208 -10.37 1.91 0.80
N ILE A 209 -9.60 1.30 -0.13
CA ILE A 209 -8.24 0.82 0.15
C ILE A 209 -7.20 1.90 -0.17
N THR A 210 -7.36 2.60 -1.28
CA THR A 210 -6.42 3.64 -1.72
C THR A 210 -6.43 4.87 -0.82
N GLN A 211 -7.55 5.17 -0.14
CA GLN A 211 -7.69 6.27 0.81
C GLN A 211 -7.11 5.98 2.22
N ARG A 212 -6.64 4.77 2.48
CA ARG A 212 -6.06 4.44 3.79
C ARG A 212 -4.75 5.20 4.01
N PRO A 213 -4.53 5.75 5.22
CA PRO A 213 -3.29 6.46 5.55
C PRO A 213 -2.18 5.55 6.09
N ASP A 214 -2.27 4.23 5.88
CA ASP A 214 -1.31 3.23 6.35
C ASP A 214 -0.54 2.59 5.17
N GLU A 215 0.38 1.67 5.48
CA GLU A 215 1.25 1.00 4.52
C GLU A 215 0.46 0.20 3.47
N LEU A 216 -0.72 -0.32 3.83
CA LEU A 216 -1.60 -0.97 2.86
C LEU A 216 -2.19 0.03 1.87
N GLY A 217 -2.51 1.26 2.31
CA GLY A 217 -2.95 2.33 1.43
C GLY A 217 -1.83 2.82 0.52
N GLU A 218 -0.58 2.90 1.03
CA GLU A 218 0.59 3.25 0.21
C GLU A 218 0.84 2.19 -0.87
N LEU A 219 0.81 0.91 -0.49
CA LEU A 219 0.93 -0.21 -1.43
C LEU A 219 -0.17 -0.18 -2.49
N ALA A 220 -1.42 0.09 -2.08
CA ALA A 220 -2.54 0.17 -2.99
C ALA A 220 -2.38 1.32 -4.01
N ARG A 221 -1.92 2.49 -3.57
CA ARG A 221 -1.63 3.63 -4.46
C ARG A 221 -0.49 3.35 -5.43
N ALA A 222 0.59 2.72 -4.96
CA ALA A 222 1.71 2.32 -5.81
C ALA A 222 1.25 1.31 -6.88
N PHE A 223 0.41 0.37 -6.48
CA PHE A 223 -0.17 -0.64 -7.36
C PHE A 223 -1.11 -0.02 -8.40
N ASP A 224 -1.95 0.94 -8.00
CA ASP A 224 -2.87 1.65 -8.90
C ASP A 224 -2.12 2.51 -9.91
N SER A 225 -1.05 3.21 -9.47
CA SER A 225 -0.15 3.96 -10.37
C SER A 225 0.58 3.06 -11.37
N MET A 226 1.04 1.88 -10.95
CA MET A 226 1.64 0.91 -11.86
C MET A 226 0.62 0.39 -12.88
N SER A 227 -0.63 0.20 -12.45
CA SER A 227 -1.75 -0.17 -13.29
C SER A 227 -2.02 0.83 -14.41
N GLU A 228 -2.11 2.11 -14.04
CA GLU A 228 -2.34 3.20 -15.01
C GLU A 228 -1.21 3.28 -16.04
N ARG A 229 0.03 3.13 -15.59
CA ARG A 229 1.18 3.10 -16.49
C ARG A 229 1.14 1.91 -17.45
N LEU A 230 0.80 0.73 -16.95
CA LEU A 230 0.69 -0.46 -17.79
C LEU A 230 -0.43 -0.30 -18.83
N GLN A 231 -1.61 0.19 -18.42
CA GLN A 231 -2.72 0.47 -19.33
C GLN A 231 -2.34 1.46 -20.42
N SER A 232 -1.71 2.58 -20.04
CA SER A 232 -1.29 3.60 -21.01
C SER A 232 -0.25 3.05 -21.99
N THR A 233 0.70 2.25 -21.51
CA THR A 233 1.73 1.62 -22.36
C THR A 233 1.10 0.63 -23.35
N VAL A 234 0.20 -0.25 -22.90
CA VAL A 234 -0.49 -1.22 -23.76
C VAL A 234 -1.39 -0.50 -24.78
N ALA A 235 -2.13 0.52 -24.35
CA ALA A 235 -2.97 1.31 -25.25
C ALA A 235 -2.15 2.02 -26.34
N LEU A 236 -1.01 2.61 -25.96
CA LEU A 236 -0.07 3.24 -26.89
C LEU A 236 0.50 2.19 -27.87
N GLN A 237 0.95 1.04 -27.41
CA GLN A 237 1.45 -0.03 -28.28
C GLN A 237 0.40 -0.49 -29.29
N GLN A 238 -0.85 -0.69 -28.85
CA GLN A 238 -1.95 -1.08 -29.72
C GLN A 238 -2.28 0.02 -30.75
N GLN A 239 -2.18 1.28 -30.35
CA GLN A 239 -2.34 2.40 -31.27
C GLN A 239 -1.23 2.43 -32.31
N LEU A 240 0.04 2.35 -31.89
CA LEU A 240 1.19 2.33 -32.79
C LEU A 240 1.10 1.18 -33.82
N LEU A 241 0.70 -0.02 -33.40
CA LEU A 241 0.53 -1.16 -34.31
C LEU A 241 -0.59 -0.94 -35.32
N ARG A 242 -1.70 -0.31 -34.92
CA ARG A 242 -2.79 0.03 -35.82
C ARG A 242 -2.37 1.06 -36.86
N ASP A 243 -1.72 2.12 -36.39
CA ASP A 243 -1.29 3.25 -37.23
C ASP A 243 -0.19 2.77 -38.20
N LEU A 244 0.78 2.00 -37.72
CA LEU A 244 1.79 1.35 -38.58
C LEU A 244 1.16 0.48 -39.66
N SER A 245 0.15 -0.32 -39.31
CA SER A 245 -0.57 -1.17 -40.27
C SER A 245 -1.28 -0.36 -41.35
N HIS A 246 -1.85 0.79 -40.95
CA HIS A 246 -2.48 1.71 -41.90
C HIS A 246 -1.47 2.37 -42.83
N GLU A 247 -0.36 2.88 -42.28
CA GLU A 247 0.66 3.58 -43.07
C GLU A 247 1.48 2.62 -43.98
N LEU A 248 1.64 1.34 -43.62
CA LEU A 248 2.23 0.33 -44.50
C LEU A 248 1.31 -0.10 -45.65
N ARG A 249 -0.01 -0.09 -45.43
CA ARG A 249 -0.97 -0.51 -46.45
C ARG A 249 -0.93 0.41 -47.69
N THR A 250 -0.68 1.70 -47.51
CA THR A 250 -0.63 2.68 -48.57
C THR A 250 0.51 2.42 -49.58
N PRO A 251 1.80 2.32 -49.17
CA PRO A 251 2.90 2.01 -50.08
C PRO A 251 2.73 0.63 -50.72
N LEU A 252 2.27 -0.39 -49.97
CA LEU A 252 1.98 -1.70 -50.52
C LEU A 252 0.93 -1.66 -51.63
N SER A 253 -0.15 -0.88 -51.46
CA SER A 253 -1.17 -0.70 -52.49
C SER A 253 -0.62 0.02 -53.71
N ARG A 254 0.27 1.00 -53.55
CA ARG A 254 0.95 1.70 -54.66
C ARG A 254 1.88 0.78 -55.40
N LEU A 255 2.64 -0.08 -54.69
CA LEU A 255 3.51 -1.11 -55.30
C LEU A 255 2.70 -2.06 -56.13
N ARG A 256 1.52 -2.53 -55.62
CA ARG A 256 0.63 -3.43 -56.34
C ARG A 256 0.14 -2.81 -57.64
N VAL A 257 -0.37 -1.56 -57.57
CA VAL A 257 -0.84 -0.84 -58.73
C VAL A 257 0.28 -0.61 -59.74
N ALA A 258 1.50 -0.27 -59.28
CA ALA A 258 2.66 -0.09 -60.14
C ALA A 258 3.04 -1.40 -60.87
N SER A 259 3.01 -2.53 -60.16
CA SER A 259 3.29 -3.86 -60.76
C SER A 259 2.29 -4.29 -61.82
N GLU A 260 1.06 -3.82 -61.73
CA GLU A 260 -0.03 -4.16 -62.65
C GLU A 260 -0.10 -3.18 -63.86
N SER A 261 0.35 -1.93 -63.69
CA SER A 261 0.12 -0.85 -64.68
C SER A 261 1.37 -0.45 -65.49
N GLU A 262 2.56 -0.69 -64.97
CA GLU A 262 3.78 -0.17 -65.56
C GLU A 262 4.41 -1.18 -66.51
N GLN A 263 4.48 -0.85 -67.80
CA GLN A 263 5.03 -1.74 -68.84
C GLN A 263 6.52 -1.55 -69.06
N GLN A 264 7.15 -0.50 -68.47
CA GLN A 264 8.59 -0.22 -68.58
C GLN A 264 9.32 -0.61 -67.33
N LEU A 265 10.38 -1.40 -67.46
CA LEU A 265 11.12 -1.96 -66.36
C LEU A 265 11.87 -0.89 -65.50
N GLN A 266 12.37 0.18 -66.12
CA GLN A 266 13.17 1.20 -65.43
C GLN A 266 12.34 2.11 -64.52
N PRO A 267 11.23 2.70 -64.96
CA PRO A 267 10.31 3.45 -64.09
C PRO A 267 9.72 2.59 -62.93
N LEU A 268 9.40 1.32 -63.25
CA LEU A 268 8.90 0.39 -62.22
C LEU A 268 9.96 0.14 -61.15
N ARG A 269 11.23 -0.09 -61.52
CA ARG A 269 12.31 -0.32 -60.59
C ARG A 269 12.56 0.87 -59.66
N GLU A 270 12.55 2.09 -60.21
CA GLU A 270 12.72 3.31 -59.44
C GLU A 270 11.54 3.56 -58.47
N ARG A 271 10.34 3.24 -58.92
CA ARG A 271 9.14 3.35 -58.05
C ARG A 271 9.17 2.34 -56.93
N ILE A 272 9.53 1.08 -57.21
CA ILE A 272 9.69 0.05 -56.16
C ILE A 272 10.76 0.50 -55.17
N GLY A 273 11.91 0.99 -55.61
CA GLY A 273 12.95 1.51 -54.74
C GLY A 273 12.44 2.57 -53.78
N ARG A 274 11.79 3.60 -54.31
CA ARG A 274 11.20 4.67 -53.49
C ARG A 274 10.20 4.17 -52.45
N GLU A 275 9.27 3.29 -52.81
CA GLU A 275 8.28 2.78 -51.85
C GLU A 275 8.92 1.85 -50.81
N VAL A 276 9.96 1.10 -51.13
CA VAL A 276 10.75 0.31 -50.17
C VAL A 276 11.49 1.22 -49.18
N ASP A 277 12.14 2.27 -49.65
CA ASP A 277 12.83 3.26 -48.79
C ASP A 277 11.84 3.97 -47.83
N VAL A 278 10.64 4.23 -48.32
CA VAL A 278 9.54 4.79 -47.50
C VAL A 278 9.14 3.82 -46.39
N MET A 279 8.93 2.55 -46.73
CA MET A 279 8.57 1.52 -45.74
C MET A 279 9.70 1.26 -44.74
N GLN A 280 10.94 1.25 -45.18
CA GLN A 280 12.12 1.07 -44.32
C GLN A 280 12.18 2.19 -43.27
N ARG A 281 12.08 3.45 -43.69
CA ARG A 281 12.05 4.60 -42.78
C ARG A 281 10.91 4.53 -41.81
N LEU A 282 9.69 4.13 -42.24
CA LEU A 282 8.55 3.97 -41.35
C LEU A 282 8.81 2.96 -40.24
N VAL A 283 9.40 1.81 -40.59
CA VAL A 283 9.77 0.76 -39.64
C VAL A 283 10.85 1.27 -38.66
N GLU A 284 11.89 1.91 -39.16
CA GLU A 284 12.99 2.47 -38.35
C GLU A 284 12.47 3.50 -37.36
N ASP A 285 11.67 4.48 -37.81
CA ASP A 285 11.07 5.52 -36.96
C ASP A 285 10.15 4.91 -35.89
N THR A 286 9.37 3.89 -36.24
CA THR A 286 8.47 3.20 -35.30
C THR A 286 9.25 2.40 -34.25
N LEU A 287 10.31 1.70 -34.65
CA LEU A 287 11.18 0.99 -33.73
C LEU A 287 11.91 1.95 -32.78
N GLN A 288 12.40 3.08 -33.30
CA GLN A 288 13.03 4.13 -32.48
C GLN A 288 12.06 4.65 -31.41
N LEU A 289 10.81 4.93 -31.79
CA LEU A 289 9.80 5.37 -30.83
C LEU A 289 9.51 4.32 -29.75
N ALA A 290 9.39 3.06 -30.14
CA ALA A 290 9.13 1.94 -29.22
C ALA A 290 10.31 1.70 -28.25
N TRP A 291 11.55 1.84 -28.70
CA TRP A 291 12.73 1.65 -27.86
C TRP A 291 12.95 2.81 -26.90
N LEU A 292 12.70 4.04 -27.33
CA LEU A 292 12.77 5.20 -26.47
C LEU A 292 11.81 5.11 -25.26
N ASP A 293 10.68 4.42 -25.37
CA ASP A 293 9.76 4.19 -24.26
C ASP A 293 10.17 3.03 -23.34
N THR A 294 10.94 2.05 -23.85
CA THR A 294 11.18 0.78 -23.14
C THR A 294 12.53 0.75 -22.40
N GLU A 295 13.58 1.35 -22.96
CA GLU A 295 14.91 1.35 -22.36
C GLU A 295 15.05 2.42 -21.26
N ARG A 296 15.12 1.98 -20.02
CA ARG A 296 15.43 2.81 -18.84
C ARG A 296 16.92 2.79 -18.46
N ALA A 297 17.78 2.21 -19.27
CA ALA A 297 19.20 2.27 -18.99
C ALA A 297 19.68 3.73 -19.00
N PRO A 298 20.49 4.16 -18.02
CA PRO A 298 21.06 5.49 -18.03
C PRO A 298 21.92 5.63 -19.29
N LEU A 299 21.58 6.60 -20.13
CA LEU A 299 22.38 6.92 -21.29
C LEU A 299 23.74 7.49 -20.84
N PRO A 300 24.84 7.24 -21.56
CA PRO A 300 26.09 7.94 -21.32
C PRO A 300 25.86 9.45 -21.37
N ASP A 301 26.28 10.12 -20.30
CA ASP A 301 26.09 11.56 -20.11
C ASP A 301 27.42 12.25 -20.40
N GLU A 302 27.45 13.10 -21.44
CA GLU A 302 28.65 13.78 -21.90
C GLU A 302 28.38 15.27 -22.18
N ALA A 303 29.44 16.06 -22.25
CA ALA A 303 29.37 17.47 -22.61
C ALA A 303 29.30 17.60 -24.13
N ILE A 304 28.26 18.23 -24.65
CA ILE A 304 27.99 18.39 -26.09
C ILE A 304 28.03 19.86 -26.45
N GLN A 305 28.88 20.26 -27.39
CA GLN A 305 28.90 21.57 -27.96
C GLN A 305 27.80 21.69 -29.04
N VAL A 306 26.79 22.49 -28.78
CA VAL A 306 25.60 22.56 -29.64
C VAL A 306 25.94 23.12 -31.04
N GLN A 307 26.83 24.09 -31.12
CA GLN A 307 27.24 24.67 -32.42
C GLN A 307 27.91 23.63 -33.31
N ALA A 308 28.88 22.85 -32.80
CA ALA A 308 29.57 21.80 -33.55
C ALA A 308 28.59 20.69 -34.01
N LEU A 309 27.65 20.30 -33.11
CA LEU A 309 26.61 19.35 -33.47
C LEU A 309 25.71 19.87 -34.59
N TRP A 310 25.30 21.15 -34.52
CA TRP A 310 24.47 21.78 -35.55
C TRP A 310 25.20 21.81 -36.89
N GLU A 311 26.49 22.22 -36.94
CA GLU A 311 27.28 22.28 -38.15
C GLU A 311 27.32 20.89 -38.85
N MET A 312 27.54 19.82 -38.08
CA MET A 312 27.54 18.45 -38.63
C MET A 312 26.15 18.05 -39.17
N LEU A 313 25.04 18.38 -38.45
CA LEU A 313 23.70 18.03 -38.90
C LEU A 313 23.27 18.82 -40.15
N THR A 314 23.67 20.07 -40.25
CA THR A 314 23.36 20.91 -41.42
C THR A 314 24.14 20.50 -42.67
N GLU A 315 25.40 20.07 -42.54
CA GLU A 315 26.18 19.49 -43.63
C GLU A 315 25.48 18.25 -44.21
N ASN A 316 25.04 17.33 -43.37
CA ASN A 316 24.29 16.15 -43.78
C ASN A 316 22.93 16.51 -44.44
N ALA A 317 22.17 17.43 -43.81
CA ALA A 317 20.87 17.82 -44.31
C ALA A 317 20.98 18.54 -45.70
N CYS A 318 22.01 19.35 -45.90
CA CYS A 318 22.27 19.99 -47.21
C CYS A 318 22.60 18.97 -48.31
N TYR A 319 23.35 17.92 -47.97
CA TYR A 319 23.64 16.83 -48.88
C TYR A 319 22.39 16.07 -49.32
N GLU A 320 21.50 15.76 -48.34
CA GLU A 320 20.27 14.99 -48.60
C GLU A 320 19.19 15.82 -49.33
N SER A 321 19.00 17.07 -48.94
CA SER A 321 17.87 17.93 -49.38
C SER A 321 18.21 18.89 -50.50
N CYS A 322 19.46 18.89 -51.00
CA CYS A 322 19.99 19.86 -51.97
C CYS A 322 19.77 21.33 -51.54
N CYS A 323 19.73 21.58 -50.23
CA CYS A 323 19.47 22.89 -49.64
C CYS A 323 20.77 23.70 -49.63
N PRO A 324 20.80 24.95 -50.10
CA PRO A 324 22.00 25.81 -50.01
C PRO A 324 22.38 26.04 -48.55
N VAL A 325 23.70 25.90 -48.25
CA VAL A 325 24.26 26.02 -46.89
C VAL A 325 23.86 27.33 -46.17
N GLY A 326 23.63 28.43 -46.92
CA GLY A 326 23.23 29.70 -46.35
C GLY A 326 21.78 29.79 -45.82
N GLN A 327 20.94 28.77 -46.06
CA GLN A 327 19.57 28.72 -45.57
C GLN A 327 19.48 28.15 -44.13
N LEU A 328 20.49 27.42 -43.66
CA LEU A 328 20.56 26.86 -42.34
C LEU A 328 21.48 27.68 -41.45
N GLN A 329 20.93 28.58 -40.65
CA GLN A 329 21.70 29.54 -39.87
C GLN A 329 21.85 29.07 -38.40
N CYS A 330 22.99 29.38 -37.80
CA CYS A 330 23.27 29.15 -36.38
C CYS A 330 23.60 30.49 -35.71
N GLY A 331 22.77 30.89 -34.73
CA GLY A 331 23.00 32.05 -33.89
C GLY A 331 23.42 31.67 -32.45
N VAL A 332 23.64 30.35 -32.19
CA VAL A 332 24.05 29.85 -30.87
C VAL A 332 25.52 30.19 -30.64
N GLU A 333 25.83 30.67 -29.43
CA GLU A 333 27.21 30.99 -29.04
C GLU A 333 28.08 29.70 -28.95
N ALA A 334 29.39 29.81 -29.26
CA ALA A 334 30.35 28.72 -29.10
C ALA A 334 30.49 28.24 -27.65
N SER A 335 30.08 29.06 -26.69
CA SER A 335 30.01 28.73 -25.26
C SER A 335 28.83 27.84 -24.87
N CYS A 336 27.94 27.51 -25.81
CA CYS A 336 26.78 26.68 -25.56
C CYS A 336 27.17 25.17 -25.45
N TRP A 337 27.36 24.72 -24.21
CA TRP A 337 27.57 23.35 -23.87
C TRP A 337 26.37 22.81 -23.09
N VAL A 338 25.87 21.66 -23.51
CA VAL A 338 24.75 20.96 -22.85
C VAL A 338 25.19 19.58 -22.41
N ARG A 339 24.57 19.11 -21.34
CA ARG A 339 24.82 17.78 -20.79
C ARG A 339 23.81 16.80 -21.32
N GLY A 340 24.28 15.66 -21.84
CA GLY A 340 23.38 14.63 -22.35
C GLY A 340 24.09 13.57 -23.20
N ASN A 341 23.31 12.79 -23.92
CA ASN A 341 23.82 11.81 -24.89
C ASN A 341 23.86 12.39 -26.29
N LEU A 342 25.04 12.38 -26.92
CA LEU A 342 25.27 12.95 -28.24
C LEU A 342 24.32 12.39 -29.30
N ASN A 343 24.18 11.07 -29.38
CA ASN A 343 23.38 10.42 -30.41
C ASN A 343 21.89 10.75 -30.26
N THR A 344 21.40 10.76 -29.01
CA THR A 344 19.98 11.09 -28.71
C THR A 344 19.67 12.56 -28.98
N LEU A 345 20.60 13.47 -28.68
CA LEU A 345 20.43 14.89 -28.98
C LEU A 345 20.55 15.16 -30.48
N ALA A 346 21.51 14.53 -31.17
CA ALA A 346 21.65 14.60 -32.62
C ALA A 346 20.35 14.17 -33.32
N GLN A 347 19.77 13.04 -32.90
CA GLN A 347 18.50 12.53 -33.41
C GLN A 347 17.34 13.51 -33.18
N ALA A 348 17.26 14.12 -31.98
CA ALA A 348 16.22 15.11 -31.71
C ALA A 348 16.33 16.33 -32.63
N LEU A 349 17.54 16.90 -32.73
CA LEU A 349 17.78 18.06 -33.58
C LEU A 349 17.61 17.75 -35.06
N GLU A 350 18.02 16.57 -35.53
CA GLU A 350 17.83 16.13 -36.92
C GLU A 350 16.35 16.04 -37.29
N ASN A 351 15.52 15.42 -36.42
CA ASN A 351 14.07 15.33 -36.63
C ASN A 351 13.40 16.72 -36.68
N ILE A 352 13.84 17.64 -35.80
CA ILE A 352 13.36 19.00 -35.77
C ILE A 352 13.79 19.75 -37.03
N LEU A 353 15.06 19.62 -37.44
CA LEU A 353 15.63 20.27 -38.64
C LEU A 353 14.94 19.78 -39.93
N ARG A 354 14.77 18.47 -40.10
CA ARG A 354 14.04 17.88 -41.23
C ARG A 354 12.61 18.36 -41.30
N ASN A 355 11.94 18.52 -40.15
CA ASN A 355 10.60 19.11 -40.12
C ASN A 355 10.59 20.55 -40.57
N ALA A 356 11.53 21.38 -40.09
CA ALA A 356 11.67 22.78 -40.46
C ALA A 356 11.97 22.99 -41.95
N ILE A 357 12.94 22.23 -42.51
CA ILE A 357 13.27 22.28 -43.96
C ILE A 357 12.03 21.93 -44.81
N ARG A 358 11.30 20.91 -44.39
CA ARG A 358 10.14 20.42 -45.12
C ARG A 358 8.99 21.43 -45.20
N HIS A 359 8.75 22.16 -44.09
CA HIS A 359 7.62 23.08 -43.98
C HIS A 359 7.99 24.51 -44.38
N SER A 360 9.27 24.84 -44.52
CA SER A 360 9.74 26.11 -45.08
C SER A 360 9.44 26.22 -46.58
N PRO A 361 9.14 27.42 -47.09
CA PRO A 361 9.03 27.66 -48.53
C PRO A 361 10.40 27.44 -49.22
N PRO A 362 10.42 27.18 -50.52
CA PRO A 362 11.67 27.13 -51.29
C PRO A 362 12.50 28.42 -51.09
N GLY A 363 13.72 28.30 -50.60
CA GLY A 363 14.59 29.43 -50.29
C GLY A 363 14.41 30.02 -48.90
N GLY A 364 13.48 29.47 -48.09
CA GLY A 364 13.24 29.90 -46.71
C GLY A 364 14.40 29.57 -45.76
N ILE A 365 14.54 30.36 -44.71
CA ILE A 365 15.62 30.26 -43.72
C ILE A 365 15.14 29.43 -42.54
N VAL A 366 15.98 28.49 -42.10
CA VAL A 366 15.82 27.76 -40.85
C VAL A 366 16.93 28.20 -39.90
N ARG A 367 16.55 28.68 -38.71
CA ARG A 367 17.50 29.28 -37.77
C ARG A 367 17.47 28.59 -36.41
N LEU A 368 18.65 28.17 -35.93
CA LEU A 368 18.88 27.73 -34.56
C LEU A 368 19.48 28.88 -33.76
N ASP A 369 18.80 29.33 -32.72
CA ASP A 369 19.29 30.30 -31.75
C ASP A 369 19.24 29.75 -30.33
N GLY A 370 19.89 30.40 -29.38
CA GLY A 370 19.89 29.98 -28.00
C GLY A 370 20.32 31.03 -27.01
N ARG A 371 19.87 30.92 -25.79
CA ARG A 371 20.31 31.75 -24.68
C ARG A 371 20.48 30.95 -23.41
N ARG A 372 21.41 31.39 -22.56
CA ARG A 372 21.57 30.84 -21.25
C ARG A 372 20.41 31.27 -20.34
N ASP A 373 19.84 30.32 -19.59
CA ASP A 373 18.77 30.50 -18.61
C ASP A 373 19.12 29.77 -17.32
N GLY A 374 19.92 30.37 -16.48
CA GLY A 374 20.44 29.77 -15.23
C GLY A 374 21.25 28.51 -15.51
N ASP A 375 20.81 27.37 -14.92
CA ASP A 375 21.44 26.05 -15.09
C ASP A 375 21.05 25.35 -16.40
N TYR A 376 20.32 26.02 -17.28
CA TYR A 376 19.81 25.48 -18.53
C TYR A 376 20.24 26.34 -19.73
N TRP A 377 20.28 25.70 -20.88
CA TRP A 377 20.24 26.39 -22.18
C TRP A 377 18.81 26.31 -22.72
N HIS A 378 18.26 27.44 -23.11
CA HIS A 378 17.05 27.55 -23.91
C HIS A 378 17.46 27.75 -25.37
N LEU A 379 17.28 26.72 -26.17
CA LEU A 379 17.52 26.69 -27.61
C LEU A 379 16.16 26.77 -28.32
N TRP A 380 16.14 27.38 -29.50
CA TRP A 380 14.94 27.32 -30.35
C TRP A 380 15.34 27.26 -31.82
N LEU A 381 14.59 26.44 -32.54
CA LEU A 381 14.69 26.30 -33.97
C LEU A 381 13.42 26.88 -34.58
N GLU A 382 13.58 27.90 -35.46
CA GLU A 382 12.49 28.62 -36.12
C GLU A 382 12.57 28.39 -37.62
N ASP A 383 11.44 28.11 -38.24
CA ASP A 383 11.27 27.98 -39.67
C ASP A 383 10.48 29.17 -40.25
N GLU A 384 10.45 29.28 -41.59
CA GLU A 384 9.63 30.24 -42.31
C GLU A 384 8.36 29.60 -42.89
N GLY A 385 7.85 28.55 -42.27
CA GLY A 385 6.58 27.94 -42.62
C GLY A 385 5.37 28.78 -42.19
N GLY A 386 4.19 28.37 -42.53
CA GLY A 386 2.96 29.11 -42.20
C GLY A 386 2.53 29.07 -40.72
N GLY A 387 3.35 28.48 -39.80
CA GLY A 387 2.98 28.25 -38.41
C GLY A 387 1.91 27.16 -38.26
N VAL A 388 1.42 26.97 -37.01
CA VAL A 388 0.44 25.93 -36.65
C VAL A 388 -0.67 26.58 -35.83
N ALA A 389 -1.93 26.15 -36.00
CA ALA A 389 -3.02 26.62 -35.16
C ALA A 389 -2.74 26.36 -33.68
N GLU A 390 -3.07 27.32 -32.79
CA GLU A 390 -2.79 27.18 -31.34
C GLU A 390 -3.32 25.90 -30.74
N ALA A 391 -4.49 25.42 -31.18
CA ALA A 391 -5.09 24.16 -30.70
C ALA A 391 -4.27 22.92 -31.08
N ASP A 392 -3.39 23.02 -32.08
CA ASP A 392 -2.62 21.90 -32.60
C ASP A 392 -1.15 21.93 -32.16
N LEU A 393 -0.68 22.98 -31.50
CA LEU A 393 0.71 23.11 -31.05
C LEU A 393 1.18 21.99 -30.14
N GLU A 394 0.31 21.42 -29.29
CA GLU A 394 0.61 20.25 -28.48
C GLU A 394 0.41 18.95 -29.26
N ARG A 395 -0.55 18.91 -30.17
CA ARG A 395 -0.90 17.72 -30.95
C ARG A 395 0.16 17.33 -31.97
N ILE A 396 0.98 18.26 -32.49
CA ILE A 396 2.05 17.96 -33.44
C ILE A 396 3.12 17.01 -32.87
N PHE A 397 3.19 16.85 -31.55
CA PHE A 397 4.09 15.92 -30.89
C PHE A 397 3.49 14.51 -30.69
N SER A 398 2.23 14.32 -31.05
CA SER A 398 1.60 12.98 -30.96
C SER A 398 2.01 12.14 -32.17
N PRO A 399 2.35 10.87 -31.96
CA PRO A 399 2.75 9.98 -33.06
C PRO A 399 1.68 9.91 -34.16
N PHE A 400 2.10 9.83 -35.40
CA PHE A 400 1.28 9.73 -36.62
C PHE A 400 0.32 10.91 -36.86
N ILE A 401 0.38 11.98 -36.09
CA ILE A 401 -0.40 13.19 -36.34
C ILE A 401 0.20 13.99 -37.51
N ARG A 402 -0.65 14.28 -38.47
CA ARG A 402 -0.35 15.18 -39.60
C ARG A 402 -1.48 16.23 -39.69
N LEU A 403 -1.12 17.50 -39.75
CA LEU A 403 -2.10 18.54 -39.93
C LEU A 403 -2.56 18.61 -41.41
N ASP A 404 -3.83 18.85 -41.62
CA ASP A 404 -4.44 18.94 -42.98
C ASP A 404 -3.73 20.01 -43.81
N GLY A 405 -3.18 19.63 -44.96
CA GLY A 405 -2.46 20.54 -45.88
C GLY A 405 -1.18 19.93 -46.46
N SER A 406 -0.59 18.88 -45.86
CA SER A 406 0.54 18.20 -46.47
C SER A 406 0.09 17.27 -47.59
N ARG A 407 0.67 17.48 -48.80
CA ARG A 407 0.35 16.67 -50.01
C ARG A 407 0.58 15.20 -49.76
N PRO A 408 -0.31 14.29 -50.24
CA PRO A 408 -0.07 12.87 -50.22
C PRO A 408 1.21 12.54 -51.02
N GLY A 409 2.31 12.18 -50.38
CA GLY A 409 3.58 11.87 -51.04
C GLY A 409 4.80 12.58 -50.45
N ASP A 410 4.66 13.58 -49.60
CA ASP A 410 5.77 14.33 -48.99
C ASP A 410 6.44 13.60 -47.80
N GLY A 411 6.52 12.27 -47.82
CA GLY A 411 7.55 11.48 -47.17
C GLY A 411 7.62 11.48 -45.64
N GLY A 412 6.70 12.08 -44.85
CA GLY A 412 6.78 12.04 -43.39
C GLY A 412 5.55 11.41 -42.73
N PHE A 413 5.79 10.51 -41.81
CA PHE A 413 4.76 9.71 -41.14
C PHE A 413 4.18 10.39 -39.88
N GLY A 414 4.62 11.61 -39.55
CA GLY A 414 4.20 12.28 -38.31
C GLY A 414 4.86 11.70 -37.06
N LEU A 415 6.01 11.02 -37.19
CA LEU A 415 6.76 10.44 -36.07
C LEU A 415 7.92 11.33 -35.59
N GLY A 416 8.51 12.16 -36.47
CA GLY A 416 9.74 12.88 -36.17
C GLY A 416 9.67 13.78 -34.94
N LEU A 417 8.61 14.58 -34.76
CA LEU A 417 8.48 15.46 -33.59
C LEU A 417 8.18 14.68 -32.30
N SER A 418 7.48 13.57 -32.37
CA SER A 418 7.27 12.69 -31.21
C SER A 418 8.56 11.99 -30.77
N ILE A 419 9.40 11.56 -31.73
CA ILE A 419 10.75 11.04 -31.46
C ILE A 419 11.62 12.12 -30.84
N ALA A 420 11.64 13.32 -31.39
CA ALA A 420 12.41 14.45 -30.86
C ALA A 420 12.02 14.79 -29.42
N ARG A 421 10.72 14.85 -29.13
CA ARG A 421 10.22 15.14 -27.78
C ARG A 421 10.64 14.07 -26.77
N ASN A 422 10.50 12.82 -27.14
CA ASN A 422 10.90 11.70 -26.29
C ASN A 422 12.42 11.69 -26.03
N ALA A 423 13.22 11.93 -27.07
CA ALA A 423 14.68 12.02 -26.99
C ALA A 423 15.14 13.15 -26.05
N VAL A 424 14.52 14.32 -26.12
CA VAL A 424 14.81 15.46 -25.22
C VAL A 424 14.38 15.16 -23.78
N GLN A 425 13.20 14.59 -23.58
CA GLN A 425 12.67 14.26 -22.25
C GLN A 425 13.53 13.21 -21.53
N ARG A 426 14.06 12.23 -22.25
CA ARG A 426 14.97 11.20 -21.69
C ARG A 426 16.27 11.78 -21.13
N GLN A 427 16.70 12.94 -21.60
CA GLN A 427 17.87 13.66 -21.10
C GLN A 427 17.53 14.70 -20.03
N GLY A 428 16.29 14.66 -19.48
CA GLY A 428 15.83 15.62 -18.47
C GLY A 428 15.50 17.00 -19.03
N GLY A 429 15.46 17.14 -20.37
CA GLY A 429 15.07 18.36 -21.06
C GLY A 429 13.56 18.46 -21.31
N THR A 430 13.12 19.57 -21.88
CA THR A 430 11.74 19.80 -22.34
C THR A 430 11.73 20.32 -23.76
N LEU A 431 10.75 19.87 -24.58
CA LEU A 431 10.51 20.34 -25.96
C LEU A 431 9.04 20.78 -26.07
N TRP A 432 8.83 22.02 -26.59
CA TRP A 432 7.50 22.55 -26.85
C TRP A 432 7.50 23.40 -28.12
N ALA A 433 6.34 23.72 -28.64
CA ALA A 433 6.14 24.52 -29.85
C ALA A 433 5.41 25.80 -29.53
N GLU A 434 5.76 26.85 -30.28
CA GLU A 434 5.04 28.14 -30.34
C GLU A 434 5.11 28.70 -31.75
N ASN A 435 4.20 29.61 -32.10
CA ASN A 435 4.31 30.34 -33.35
C ASN A 435 5.28 31.51 -33.16
N GLY A 436 6.36 31.48 -33.93
CA GLY A 436 7.31 32.59 -34.03
C GLY A 436 6.86 33.66 -35.01
N PRO A 437 7.66 34.76 -35.18
CA PRO A 437 7.39 35.80 -36.13
C PRO A 437 7.37 35.34 -37.60
N SER A 438 8.16 34.31 -37.92
CA SER A 438 8.36 33.84 -39.30
C SER A 438 7.63 32.54 -39.61
N GLY A 439 7.37 31.69 -38.60
CA GLY A 439 6.78 30.38 -38.76
C GLY A 439 6.64 29.64 -37.47
N LEU A 440 6.86 28.33 -37.49
CA LEU A 440 6.85 27.48 -36.28
C LEU A 440 8.19 27.59 -35.56
N ARG A 441 8.14 27.82 -34.24
CA ARG A 441 9.31 27.81 -33.38
C ARG A 441 9.22 26.61 -32.44
N LEU A 442 10.23 25.72 -32.49
CA LEU A 442 10.39 24.59 -31.60
C LEU A 442 11.45 24.90 -30.55
N ASN A 443 11.05 24.94 -29.31
CA ASN A 443 11.85 25.33 -28.15
C ASN A 443 12.34 24.12 -27.38
N LEU A 444 13.64 24.10 -27.06
CA LEU A 444 14.28 23.05 -26.26
C LEU A 444 14.88 23.70 -25.01
N ARG A 445 14.67 23.08 -23.86
CA ARG A 445 15.35 23.42 -22.61
C ARG A 445 16.21 22.24 -22.19
N LEU A 446 17.54 22.43 -22.14
CA LEU A 446 18.54 21.39 -21.85
C LEU A 446 19.40 21.81 -20.68
N VAL A 447 19.89 20.84 -19.91
CA VAL A 447 20.82 21.10 -18.79
C VAL A 447 22.14 21.58 -19.34
N ALA A 448 22.64 22.69 -18.83
CA ALA A 448 23.90 23.25 -19.23
C ALA A 448 25.09 22.47 -18.62
N ASP A 449 26.20 22.40 -19.35
CA ASP A 449 27.45 21.86 -18.83
C ASP A 449 28.51 22.94 -18.72
N ASP A 450 28.77 23.38 -17.48
CA ASP A 450 29.79 24.40 -17.18
C ASP A 450 31.20 23.81 -17.10
N SER A 451 31.36 22.49 -16.99
CA SER A 451 32.66 21.83 -16.85
C SER A 451 33.48 21.87 -18.14
N ALA A 452 32.82 21.97 -19.28
CA ALA A 452 33.45 21.99 -20.60
C ALA A 452 33.72 23.41 -21.13
N ALA A 453 33.18 24.45 -20.49
CA ALA A 453 33.39 25.85 -20.91
C ALA A 453 34.78 26.41 -20.53
N SER A 454 35.60 25.68 -19.75
CA SER A 454 36.96 26.11 -19.40
C SER A 454 37.94 25.75 -20.54
N PRO A 455 38.76 26.74 -21.00
CA PRO A 455 39.64 26.55 -22.20
C PRO A 455 40.72 25.49 -22.04
N ASP A 456 40.98 24.95 -20.85
CA ASP A 456 42.10 24.05 -20.57
C ASP A 456 41.84 22.56 -20.82
N VAL A 457 40.63 22.13 -21.23
CA VAL A 457 40.26 20.71 -21.31
C VAL A 457 40.41 20.11 -22.73
N PHE A 458 40.56 20.96 -23.77
CA PHE A 458 40.46 20.48 -25.18
C PHE A 458 41.77 20.36 -25.96
N ALA A 459 42.93 20.47 -25.35
CA ALA A 459 44.21 20.25 -26.02
C ALA A 459 44.53 18.74 -26.22
N GLY A 460 43.62 17.93 -26.75
CA GLY A 460 44.01 16.54 -27.02
C GLY A 460 42.94 15.50 -27.39
N LYS A 461 41.68 15.86 -27.58
CA LYS A 461 40.70 14.87 -28.03
C LYS A 461 40.29 15.10 -29.51
N PRO A 462 40.36 14.07 -30.38
CA PRO A 462 39.79 14.19 -31.73
C PRO A 462 38.27 14.41 -31.65
N ALA A 463 37.75 15.13 -32.67
CA ALA A 463 36.30 15.39 -32.79
C ALA A 463 35.50 14.08 -32.69
N PRO A 464 34.36 14.05 -31.99
CA PRO A 464 33.54 12.86 -31.86
C PRO A 464 32.99 12.45 -33.23
N THR A 465 33.25 11.23 -33.65
CA THR A 465 32.66 10.63 -34.86
C THR A 465 31.32 10.01 -34.47
N VAL A 466 30.23 10.58 -34.97
CA VAL A 466 28.90 9.98 -34.88
C VAL A 466 28.82 8.81 -35.87
N ASP A 467 28.77 7.57 -35.39
CA ASP A 467 28.53 6.39 -36.21
C ASP A 467 27.05 6.23 -36.51
N MET A 468 26.61 6.82 -37.62
CA MET A 468 25.21 6.78 -38.09
C MET A 468 24.88 5.46 -38.84
N SER A 469 25.81 4.53 -38.96
CA SER A 469 25.66 3.35 -39.83
C SER A 469 25.24 2.07 -39.15
N ARG A 470 25.08 2.04 -37.80
CA ARG A 470 24.71 0.81 -37.09
C ARG A 470 23.60 1.08 -36.05
N PRO A 471 22.40 0.50 -36.23
CA PRO A 471 21.57 0.18 -35.07
C PRO A 471 22.30 -0.88 -34.24
N GLN A 472 22.73 -0.55 -33.03
CA GLN A 472 23.22 -1.57 -32.10
C GLN A 472 22.07 -2.50 -31.75
N ILE A 473 22.00 -3.65 -32.44
CA ILE A 473 21.22 -4.81 -32.03
C ILE A 473 22.05 -5.50 -30.94
N VAL A 474 21.60 -5.44 -29.71
CA VAL A 474 21.94 -6.39 -28.65
C VAL A 474 20.64 -7.03 -28.15
#